data_2bf1e25b91ebf3b959db2f8d439743f5
#
_entry.id   2bf1e25b91ebf3b959db2f8d439743f5
#
_cell.length_a   1.000
_cell.length_b   1.000
_cell.length_c   1.000
_cell.angle_alpha   90.00
_cell.angle_beta   90.00
_cell.angle_gamma   90.00
#
_symmetry.space_group_name_H-M   'P 1'
#
loop_
_entity.id
_entity.type
_entity.pdbx_description
1 polymer ?
#
loop_
_entity_poly.entity_id
_entity_poly.type
_entity_poly.pdbx_seq_one_letter_code
_entity_poly.pdbx_strand_id
1 'polypeptide(L)'
;MRTAAAWMICASIGGSLVAQADEIKIGVVDTERVLAESAPAIRALKKIEKEFLPRDQEIKKMASQAKALQDLLEKEGKTMQEADRRGKERDLATLNREYQRAQRQMREDLTLRQNDEVATLQLSATKAIQVIAETEKYDLILPLRDLVYRSQRIDITEKVIKALADK
;
A
#
# COMPACT_ATOMS: atom_id res chain seq x y z
N MET A 1 70.52 -62.44 -24.94
CA MET A 1 69.61 -62.17 -26.11
C MET A 1 68.36 -61.48 -25.56
N ARG A 2 68.22 -60.23 -25.90
CA ARG A 2 67.13 -59.32 -25.93
C ARG A 2 66.09 -59.36 -24.80
N THR A 3 66.30 -58.53 -23.82
CA THR A 3 65.40 -58.10 -22.78
C THR A 3 64.51 -56.91 -23.27
N ALA A 4 63.24 -57.09 -23.36
CA ALA A 4 62.27 -56.05 -23.70
C ALA A 4 61.78 -55.43 -22.39
N ALA A 5 62.10 -54.19 -22.13
CA ALA A 5 61.59 -53.39 -21.00
C ALA A 5 60.20 -52.77 -21.43
N ALA A 6 59.16 -53.13 -20.70
CA ALA A 6 57.84 -52.52 -20.85
C ALA A 6 57.75 -51.27 -19.96
N TRP A 7 57.63 -50.10 -20.55
CA TRP A 7 57.31 -48.85 -19.83
C TRP A 7 55.81 -48.72 -19.67
N MET A 8 55.38 -48.71 -18.41
CA MET A 8 54.00 -48.50 -18.01
C MET A 8 53.84 -47.00 -17.71
N ILE A 9 53.18 -46.27 -18.62
CA ILE A 9 52.80 -44.86 -18.42
C ILE A 9 51.50 -44.84 -17.64
N CYS A 10 51.56 -44.49 -16.34
CA CYS A 10 50.40 -44.15 -15.53
C CYS A 10 49.95 -42.72 -15.88
N ALA A 11 48.96 -42.57 -16.76
CA ALA A 11 48.24 -41.31 -16.98
C ALA A 11 47.27 -41.05 -15.80
N SER A 12 47.73 -40.28 -14.81
CA SER A 12 46.86 -39.75 -13.75
C SER A 12 45.97 -38.64 -14.33
N ILE A 13 44.72 -39.00 -14.67
CA ILE A 13 43.69 -38.05 -15.01
C ILE A 13 43.22 -37.37 -13.72
N GLY A 14 43.83 -36.23 -13.41
CA GLY A 14 43.39 -35.33 -12.33
C GLY A 14 42.10 -34.66 -12.76
N GLY A 15 40.96 -35.27 -12.48
CA GLY A 15 39.66 -34.63 -12.62
C GLY A 15 39.53 -33.49 -11.60
N SER A 16 39.74 -32.26 -12.02
CA SER A 16 39.41 -31.07 -11.22
C SER A 16 37.91 -31.03 -11.02
N LEU A 17 37.43 -31.47 -9.86
CA LEU A 17 36.10 -31.19 -9.36
C LEU A 17 36.03 -29.65 -9.15
N VAL A 18 35.54 -28.94 -10.17
CA VAL A 18 35.13 -27.55 -10.01
C VAL A 18 33.90 -27.61 -9.13
N ALA A 19 34.07 -27.33 -7.85
CA ALA A 19 32.97 -27.08 -6.96
C ALA A 19 32.21 -25.86 -7.50
N GLN A 20 31.09 -26.09 -8.14
CA GLN A 20 30.17 -25.04 -8.58
C GLN A 20 29.52 -24.52 -7.30
N ALA A 21 30.06 -23.43 -6.75
CA ALA A 21 29.42 -22.72 -5.68
C ALA A 21 28.10 -22.16 -6.29
N ASP A 22 26.97 -22.61 -5.82
CA ASP A 22 25.67 -22.04 -6.21
C ASP A 22 25.72 -20.54 -5.90
N GLU A 23 25.57 -19.71 -6.94
CA GLU A 23 25.58 -18.25 -6.82
C GLU A 23 24.30 -17.85 -6.06
N ILE A 24 24.47 -17.25 -4.87
CA ILE A 24 23.36 -16.77 -4.05
C ILE A 24 22.54 -15.73 -4.84
N LYS A 25 21.27 -16.04 -5.08
CA LYS A 25 20.36 -15.17 -5.82
C LYS A 25 19.58 -14.28 -4.85
N ILE A 26 19.88 -12.99 -4.87
CA ILE A 26 19.25 -11.98 -4.01
C ILE A 26 18.29 -11.13 -4.86
N GLY A 27 17.10 -10.88 -4.30
CA GLY A 27 16.12 -9.92 -4.84
C GLY A 27 15.92 -8.76 -3.87
N VAL A 28 15.51 -7.61 -4.42
CA VAL A 28 15.09 -6.43 -3.64
C VAL A 28 13.73 -5.99 -4.13
N VAL A 29 12.83 -5.66 -3.20
CA VAL A 29 11.48 -5.20 -3.51
C VAL A 29 11.19 -3.87 -2.81
N ASP A 30 10.67 -2.91 -3.56
CA ASP A 30 10.08 -1.69 -3.03
C ASP A 30 8.62 -1.96 -2.64
N THR A 31 8.43 -2.29 -1.37
CA THR A 31 7.10 -2.60 -0.85
C THR A 31 6.16 -1.39 -0.86
N GLU A 32 6.67 -0.18 -0.75
CA GLU A 32 5.87 1.04 -0.81
C GLU A 32 5.31 1.25 -2.21
N ARG A 33 6.13 1.08 -3.25
CA ARG A 33 5.67 1.11 -4.63
C ARG A 33 4.66 0.01 -4.94
N VAL A 34 4.90 -1.21 -4.45
CA VAL A 34 3.95 -2.32 -4.62
C VAL A 34 2.59 -1.97 -4.03
N LEU A 35 2.55 -1.39 -2.82
CA LEU A 35 1.31 -1.00 -2.13
C LEU A 35 0.65 0.25 -2.76
N ALA A 36 1.38 1.07 -3.49
CA ALA A 36 0.83 2.26 -4.15
C ALA A 36 0.40 2.01 -5.60
N GLU A 37 1.19 1.25 -6.37
CA GLU A 37 1.07 1.16 -7.83
C GLU A 37 0.39 -0.13 -8.32
N SER A 38 0.24 -1.15 -7.47
CA SER A 38 -0.37 -2.42 -7.90
C SER A 38 -1.86 -2.25 -8.25
N ALA A 39 -2.34 -3.04 -9.19
CA ALA A 39 -3.75 -3.00 -9.61
C ALA A 39 -4.73 -3.21 -8.44
N PRO A 40 -4.50 -4.12 -7.47
CA PRO A 40 -5.33 -4.20 -6.27
C PRO A 40 -5.32 -2.93 -5.42
N ALA A 41 -4.16 -2.26 -5.27
CA ALA A 41 -4.07 -1.00 -4.52
C ALA A 41 -4.93 0.10 -5.16
N ILE A 42 -4.83 0.25 -6.48
CA ILE A 42 -5.66 1.22 -7.23
C ILE A 42 -7.15 0.89 -7.11
N ARG A 43 -7.51 -0.41 -7.16
CA ARG A 43 -8.92 -0.83 -6.95
C ARG A 43 -9.40 -0.52 -5.53
N ALA A 44 -8.56 -0.75 -4.52
CA ALA A 44 -8.87 -0.46 -3.11
C ALA A 44 -9.11 1.04 -2.88
N LEU A 45 -8.25 1.91 -3.42
CA LEU A 45 -8.43 3.37 -3.35
C LEU A 45 -9.77 3.81 -3.97
N LYS A 46 -10.08 3.34 -5.17
CA LYS A 46 -11.35 3.66 -5.84
C LYS A 46 -12.57 3.17 -5.06
N LYS A 47 -12.46 2.01 -4.42
CA LYS A 47 -13.52 1.45 -3.57
C LYS A 47 -13.77 2.32 -2.34
N ILE A 48 -12.70 2.74 -1.65
CA ILE A 48 -12.77 3.63 -0.50
C ILE A 48 -13.37 4.98 -0.92
N GLU A 49 -12.90 5.57 -2.00
CA GLU A 49 -13.44 6.84 -2.52
C GLU A 49 -14.94 6.75 -2.78
N LYS A 50 -15.39 5.70 -3.48
CA LYS A 50 -16.81 5.47 -3.77
C LYS A 50 -17.62 5.25 -2.50
N GLU A 51 -17.09 4.53 -1.51
CA GLU A 51 -17.76 4.25 -0.24
C GLU A 51 -17.95 5.52 0.59
N PHE A 52 -16.97 6.41 0.62
CA PHE A 52 -16.99 7.60 1.46
C PHE A 52 -17.56 8.84 0.77
N LEU A 53 -17.70 8.85 -0.56
CA LEU A 53 -18.25 9.98 -1.33
C LEU A 53 -19.62 10.47 -0.82
N PRO A 54 -20.62 9.61 -0.51
CA PRO A 54 -21.92 10.09 0.00
C PRO A 54 -21.80 10.82 1.34
N ARG A 55 -20.95 10.31 2.24
CA ARG A 55 -20.71 10.93 3.56
C ARG A 55 -19.99 12.27 3.43
N ASP A 56 -19.04 12.38 2.52
CA ASP A 56 -18.35 13.64 2.21
C ASP A 56 -19.34 14.69 1.70
N GLN A 57 -20.24 14.29 0.81
CA GLN A 57 -21.31 15.17 0.29
C GLN A 57 -22.25 15.64 1.41
N GLU A 58 -22.64 14.76 2.32
CA GLU A 58 -23.49 15.10 3.46
C GLU A 58 -22.80 16.09 4.42
N ILE A 59 -21.52 15.86 4.73
CA ILE A 59 -20.73 16.77 5.56
C ILE A 59 -20.59 18.14 4.89
N LYS A 60 -20.35 18.20 3.58
CA LYS A 60 -20.32 19.45 2.82
C LYS A 60 -21.66 20.19 2.85
N LYS A 61 -22.76 19.44 2.77
CA LYS A 61 -24.12 20.01 2.89
C LYS A 61 -24.35 20.61 4.28
N MET A 62 -23.97 19.89 5.34
CA MET A 62 -24.08 20.41 6.72
C MET A 62 -23.26 21.69 6.88
N ALA A 63 -22.04 21.75 6.37
CA ALA A 63 -21.19 22.93 6.41
C ALA A 63 -21.83 24.14 5.68
N SER A 64 -22.42 23.90 4.51
CA SER A 64 -23.12 24.91 3.73
C SER A 64 -24.37 25.42 4.46
N GLN A 65 -25.14 24.54 5.07
CA GLN A 65 -26.32 24.90 5.85
C GLN A 65 -25.96 25.71 7.11
N ALA A 66 -24.91 25.29 7.82
CA ALA A 66 -24.43 26.04 8.99
C ALA A 66 -23.98 27.44 8.61
N LYS A 67 -23.25 27.57 7.50
CA LYS A 67 -22.82 28.87 6.97
C LYS A 67 -24.02 29.75 6.59
N ALA A 68 -24.99 29.20 5.86
CA ALA A 68 -26.19 29.95 5.46
C ALA A 68 -26.97 30.44 6.67
N LEU A 69 -27.12 29.60 7.70
CA LEU A 69 -27.82 29.98 8.94
C LEU A 69 -27.05 31.03 9.75
N GLN A 70 -25.72 30.95 9.78
CA GLN A 70 -24.86 31.97 10.38
C GLN A 70 -24.99 33.30 9.65
N ASP A 71 -24.87 33.31 8.31
CA ASP A 71 -25.00 34.51 7.48
C ASP A 71 -26.40 35.17 7.66
N LEU A 72 -27.44 34.36 7.80
CA LEU A 72 -28.80 34.84 8.07
C LEU A 72 -28.91 35.53 9.44
N LEU A 73 -28.36 34.90 10.48
CA LEU A 73 -28.34 35.48 11.84
C LEU A 73 -27.50 36.77 11.92
N GLU A 74 -26.41 36.87 11.17
CA GLU A 74 -25.61 38.09 11.11
C GLU A 74 -26.32 39.22 10.42
N LYS A 75 -27.05 38.96 9.32
CA LYS A 75 -27.74 39.97 8.52
C LYS A 75 -29.05 40.43 9.15
N GLU A 76 -29.88 39.50 9.60
CA GLU A 76 -31.25 39.73 9.99
C GLU A 76 -31.51 39.54 11.50
N GLY A 77 -30.56 39.00 12.26
CA GLY A 77 -30.75 38.64 13.66
C GLY A 77 -31.21 39.82 14.53
N LYS A 78 -30.78 41.05 14.21
CA LYS A 78 -31.19 42.25 14.94
C LYS A 78 -32.65 42.70 14.71
N THR A 79 -33.21 42.28 13.59
CA THR A 79 -34.59 42.63 13.18
C THR A 79 -35.59 41.47 13.43
N MET A 80 -35.07 40.28 13.72
CA MET A 80 -35.91 39.11 14.04
C MET A 80 -36.60 39.24 15.38
N GLN A 81 -37.76 38.58 15.51
CA GLN A 81 -38.35 38.37 16.83
C GLN A 81 -37.40 37.51 17.70
N GLU A 82 -37.36 37.83 18.98
CA GLU A 82 -36.41 37.19 19.92
C GLU A 82 -36.58 35.66 19.98
N ALA A 83 -37.83 35.16 19.90
CA ALA A 83 -38.12 33.71 19.87
C ALA A 83 -37.50 33.02 18.65
N ASP A 84 -37.66 33.65 17.46
CA ASP A 84 -37.15 33.12 16.18
C ASP A 84 -35.64 33.15 16.14
N ARG A 85 -35.02 34.26 16.58
CA ARG A 85 -33.57 34.39 16.71
C ARG A 85 -32.99 33.31 17.58
N ARG A 86 -33.51 33.10 18.81
CA ARG A 86 -33.07 32.05 19.73
C ARG A 86 -33.31 30.64 19.16
N GLY A 87 -34.36 30.43 18.38
CA GLY A 87 -34.61 29.18 17.64
C GLY A 87 -33.46 28.90 16.67
N LYS A 88 -33.14 29.85 15.80
CA LYS A 88 -32.07 29.71 14.80
C LYS A 88 -30.66 29.58 15.42
N GLU A 89 -30.40 30.27 16.52
CA GLU A 89 -29.14 30.11 17.28
C GLU A 89 -28.98 28.69 17.83
N ARG A 90 -30.07 28.09 18.37
CA ARG A 90 -30.06 26.68 18.81
C ARG A 90 -29.87 25.71 17.66
N ASP A 91 -30.52 25.95 16.52
CA ASP A 91 -30.40 25.12 15.33
C ASP A 91 -28.97 25.15 14.78
N LEU A 92 -28.35 26.34 14.71
CA LEU A 92 -26.95 26.51 14.31
C LEU A 92 -26.01 25.77 15.27
N ALA A 93 -26.22 25.92 16.58
CA ALA A 93 -25.41 25.22 17.58
C ALA A 93 -25.54 23.70 17.47
N THR A 94 -26.74 23.19 17.17
CA THR A 94 -26.97 21.76 16.96
C THR A 94 -26.31 21.26 15.68
N LEU A 95 -26.52 21.97 14.58
CA LEU A 95 -25.92 21.63 13.28
C LEU A 95 -24.40 21.64 13.34
N ASN A 96 -23.79 22.61 14.04
CA ASN A 96 -22.34 22.64 14.24
C ASN A 96 -21.82 21.42 15.03
N ARG A 97 -22.54 20.98 16.07
CA ARG A 97 -22.18 19.77 16.82
C ARG A 97 -22.28 18.51 15.93
N GLU A 98 -23.36 18.40 15.16
CA GLU A 98 -23.56 17.27 14.25
C GLU A 98 -22.49 17.24 13.16
N TYR A 99 -22.19 18.37 12.53
CA TYR A 99 -21.10 18.52 11.57
C TYR A 99 -19.74 18.05 12.13
N GLN A 100 -19.37 18.56 13.31
CA GLN A 100 -18.12 18.17 13.95
C GLN A 100 -18.06 16.66 14.28
N ARG A 101 -19.19 16.10 14.73
CA ARG A 101 -19.31 14.68 14.99
C ARG A 101 -19.16 13.85 13.73
N ALA A 102 -19.88 14.22 12.67
CA ALA A 102 -19.81 13.55 11.36
C ALA A 102 -18.41 13.58 10.77
N GLN A 103 -17.71 14.72 10.87
CA GLN A 103 -16.30 14.82 10.44
C GLN A 103 -15.36 13.91 11.22
N ARG A 104 -15.52 13.81 12.56
CA ARG A 104 -14.67 12.91 13.35
C ARG A 104 -14.92 11.46 12.98
N GLN A 105 -16.19 11.04 12.92
CA GLN A 105 -16.56 9.67 12.55
C GLN A 105 -16.04 9.32 11.14
N MET A 106 -16.19 10.21 10.18
CA MET A 106 -15.69 9.97 8.82
C MET A 106 -14.17 9.76 8.81
N ARG A 107 -13.40 10.56 9.55
CA ARG A 107 -11.94 10.40 9.62
C ARG A 107 -11.53 9.07 10.28
N GLU A 108 -12.21 8.70 11.36
CA GLU A 108 -11.95 7.45 12.08
C GLU A 108 -12.27 6.24 11.18
N ASP A 109 -13.44 6.21 10.57
CA ASP A 109 -13.87 5.14 9.67
C ASP A 109 -12.96 5.04 8.45
N LEU A 110 -12.58 6.18 7.84
CA LEU A 110 -11.67 6.21 6.70
C LEU A 110 -10.30 5.64 7.06
N THR A 111 -9.75 6.02 8.23
CA THR A 111 -8.46 5.49 8.69
C THR A 111 -8.52 3.99 8.93
N LEU A 112 -9.58 3.50 9.60
CA LEU A 112 -9.78 2.06 9.78
C LEU A 112 -9.87 1.34 8.45
N ARG A 113 -10.67 1.86 7.52
CA ARG A 113 -10.86 1.25 6.20
C ARG A 113 -9.58 1.23 5.37
N GLN A 114 -8.77 2.28 5.43
CA GLN A 114 -7.46 2.33 4.80
C GLN A 114 -6.51 1.29 5.39
N ASN A 115 -6.45 1.18 6.72
CA ASN A 115 -5.60 0.21 7.39
C ASN A 115 -5.98 -1.24 7.03
N ASP A 116 -7.27 -1.56 6.96
CA ASP A 116 -7.75 -2.88 6.56
C ASP A 116 -7.34 -3.25 5.13
N GLU A 117 -7.48 -2.30 4.19
CA GLU A 117 -7.06 -2.52 2.79
C GLU A 117 -5.53 -2.65 2.69
N VAL A 118 -4.77 -1.83 3.41
CA VAL A 118 -3.29 -1.95 3.45
C VAL A 118 -2.87 -3.31 4.00
N ALA A 119 -3.47 -3.78 5.09
CA ALA A 119 -3.17 -5.10 5.65
C ALA A 119 -3.47 -6.23 4.64
N THR A 120 -4.60 -6.15 3.93
CA THR A 120 -4.98 -7.12 2.89
C THR A 120 -3.99 -7.10 1.72
N LEU A 121 -3.57 -5.92 1.29
CA LEU A 121 -2.58 -5.74 0.23
C LEU A 121 -1.21 -6.27 0.63
N GLN A 122 -0.76 -6.04 1.86
CA GLN A 122 0.50 -6.57 2.39
C GLN A 122 0.52 -8.09 2.39
N LEU A 123 -0.56 -8.74 2.83
CA LEU A 123 -0.69 -10.20 2.77
C LEU A 123 -0.63 -10.73 1.33
N SER A 124 -1.30 -10.04 0.41
CA SER A 124 -1.31 -10.41 -1.01
C SER A 124 0.07 -10.23 -1.66
N ALA A 125 0.76 -9.13 -1.34
CA ALA A 125 2.13 -8.86 -1.79
C ALA A 125 3.12 -9.89 -1.26
N THR A 126 3.04 -10.23 0.04
CA THR A 126 3.89 -11.27 0.64
C THR A 126 3.71 -12.62 -0.05
N LYS A 127 2.47 -13.02 -0.33
CA LYS A 127 2.20 -14.26 -1.08
C LYS A 127 2.76 -14.22 -2.51
N ALA A 128 2.65 -13.09 -3.20
CA ALA A 128 3.20 -12.93 -4.54
C ALA A 128 4.74 -13.01 -4.52
N ILE A 129 5.38 -12.36 -3.55
CA ILE A 129 6.83 -12.41 -3.35
C ILE A 129 7.28 -13.84 -3.07
N GLN A 130 6.59 -14.59 -2.20
CA GLN A 130 6.91 -16.00 -1.91
C GLN A 130 6.83 -16.87 -3.17
N VAL A 131 5.77 -16.74 -3.96
CA VAL A 131 5.63 -17.50 -5.21
C VAL A 131 6.75 -17.17 -6.19
N ILE A 132 7.12 -15.89 -6.33
CA ILE A 132 8.25 -15.47 -7.18
C ILE A 132 9.57 -16.05 -6.65
N ALA A 133 9.79 -15.99 -5.32
CA ALA A 133 11.00 -16.51 -4.69
C ALA A 133 11.17 -18.00 -4.97
N GLU A 134 10.13 -18.80 -4.78
CA GLU A 134 10.16 -20.24 -5.01
C GLU A 134 10.33 -20.58 -6.50
N THR A 135 9.56 -19.92 -7.37
CA THR A 135 9.57 -20.19 -8.81
C THR A 135 10.90 -19.83 -9.47
N GLU A 136 11.47 -18.69 -9.09
CA GLU A 136 12.71 -18.18 -9.65
C GLU A 136 13.94 -18.53 -8.83
N LYS A 137 13.80 -19.29 -7.75
CA LYS A 137 14.87 -19.76 -6.87
C LYS A 137 15.70 -18.61 -6.29
N TYR A 138 15.03 -17.64 -5.68
CA TYR A 138 15.70 -16.62 -4.86
C TYR A 138 16.04 -17.21 -3.49
N ASP A 139 17.27 -17.00 -3.02
CA ASP A 139 17.70 -17.39 -1.68
C ASP A 139 17.31 -16.36 -0.63
N LEU A 140 17.21 -15.08 -1.05
CA LEU A 140 16.86 -13.97 -0.16
C LEU A 140 16.16 -12.85 -0.94
N ILE A 141 15.08 -12.31 -0.36
CA ILE A 141 14.43 -11.08 -0.84
C ILE A 141 14.35 -10.09 0.30
N LEU A 142 14.88 -8.88 0.08
CA LEU A 142 14.95 -7.80 1.06
C LEU A 142 14.05 -6.63 0.66
N PRO A 143 13.42 -5.94 1.64
CA PRO A 143 12.72 -4.69 1.35
C PRO A 143 13.71 -3.57 1.07
N LEU A 144 13.39 -2.72 0.08
CA LEU A 144 14.26 -1.61 -0.33
C LEU A 144 14.57 -0.64 0.81
N ARG A 145 13.61 -0.37 1.68
CA ARG A 145 13.75 0.59 2.79
C ARG A 145 14.89 0.25 3.77
N ASP A 146 15.28 -1.01 3.84
CA ASP A 146 16.32 -1.48 4.75
C ASP A 146 17.72 -1.49 4.10
N LEU A 147 17.83 -0.98 2.87
CA LEU A 147 19.07 -0.99 2.09
C LEU A 147 19.57 0.41 1.82
N VAL A 148 20.90 0.59 1.98
CA VAL A 148 21.59 1.84 1.62
C VAL A 148 21.82 1.93 0.10
N TYR A 149 22.08 0.79 -0.56
CA TYR A 149 22.36 0.71 -1.99
C TYR A 149 21.88 -0.61 -2.59
N ARG A 150 21.37 -0.56 -3.81
CA ARG A 150 21.08 -1.71 -4.66
C ARG A 150 21.36 -1.42 -6.12
N SER A 151 21.72 -2.42 -6.88
CA SER A 151 21.73 -2.31 -8.35
C SER A 151 20.31 -2.57 -8.88
N GLN A 152 19.96 -1.98 -10.04
CA GLN A 152 18.67 -2.26 -10.71
C GLN A 152 18.51 -3.74 -11.10
N ARG A 153 19.62 -4.46 -11.29
CA ARG A 153 19.62 -5.87 -11.68
C ARG A 153 18.90 -6.78 -10.71
N ILE A 154 18.95 -6.47 -9.40
CA ILE A 154 18.33 -7.28 -8.34
C ILE A 154 16.95 -6.78 -7.93
N ASP A 155 16.44 -5.70 -8.56
CA ASP A 155 15.12 -5.15 -8.28
C ASP A 155 14.04 -6.01 -8.93
N ILE A 156 13.14 -6.55 -8.10
CA ILE A 156 12.02 -7.38 -8.53
C ILE A 156 10.66 -6.68 -8.35
N THR A 157 10.65 -5.39 -8.02
CA THR A 157 9.42 -4.64 -7.71
C THR A 157 8.38 -4.75 -8.83
N GLU A 158 8.80 -4.52 -10.08
CA GLU A 158 7.90 -4.61 -11.25
C GLU A 158 7.32 -6.02 -11.45
N LYS A 159 8.09 -7.07 -11.13
CA LYS A 159 7.59 -8.45 -11.21
C LYS A 159 6.48 -8.68 -10.19
N VAL A 160 6.67 -8.18 -8.97
CA VAL A 160 5.66 -8.30 -7.90
C VAL A 160 4.39 -7.52 -8.26
N ILE A 161 4.53 -6.28 -8.78
CA ILE A 161 3.39 -5.46 -9.22
C ILE A 161 2.59 -6.19 -10.33
N LYS A 162 3.28 -6.77 -11.32
CA LYS A 162 2.63 -7.55 -12.39
C LYS A 162 1.94 -8.80 -11.85
N ALA A 163 2.60 -9.57 -10.99
CA ALA A 163 2.01 -10.78 -10.39
C ALA A 163 0.76 -10.51 -9.54
N LEU A 164 0.60 -9.27 -9.04
CA LEU A 164 -0.61 -8.83 -8.34
C LEU A 164 -1.71 -8.36 -9.31
N ALA A 165 -1.39 -8.00 -10.53
CA ALA A 165 -2.38 -7.57 -11.52
C ALA A 165 -3.18 -8.75 -12.08
N ASP A 166 -2.58 -9.94 -12.16
CA ASP A 166 -3.15 -11.15 -12.76
C ASP A 166 -4.08 -11.92 -11.79
N LYS A 167 -4.35 -11.37 -10.61
CA LYS A 167 -5.26 -11.90 -9.58
C LYS A 167 -6.44 -10.97 -9.35
#